data_57175c83e6da55fa13f335330e4384dc
#
_entry.id   57175c83e6da55fa13f335330e4384dc
#
_cell.length_a   1.000
_cell.length_b   1.000
_cell.length_c   1.000
_cell.angle_alpha   90.00
_cell.angle_beta   90.00
_cell.angle_gamma   90.00
#
_symmetry.space_group_name_H-M   'P 1'
#
loop_
_entity.id
_entity.type
_entity.pdbx_description
1 polymer ?
#
loop_
_entity_poly.entity_id
_entity_poly.type
_entity_poly.pdbx_seq_one_letter_code
_entity_poly.pdbx_strand_id
1 'polypeptide(L)'
;MSADVERILRHEIGLDASTVGSSLIQRAAQRRMAKRGVPAVDEYAALLIEDKRELQALIEEVVVPETYFFREPDAIADVTRRALAHALRGDDTLRLLSVPCSSGEEPYSIALSFLEAGLPASAASIDAIDVSLEAVRRAEEGVYRAGSFRGDSSAWKKYFVETVQGWKVDEGARSMVQVAHGNLLSERFKPPREQYDVIFCRNLLIYFDESAQARALEKIASLLAPDGVLVVGSADSFAARRAGFAPSPGSERSFLFRHSGGVTSVDAVPKPTRRVRARVIVRRPAAVPVLKKSVTGSGAVVVRAAPPALGPLAGPAVSSVVSDVLLLADQGQLATAIDAGERAIREGLASAELLALVGTLHASTSHLERAEACYRKALFLEPTHEDALLHLALLLEKRGESALASKLRSRARRAHSFHPVAGP
;
A
#
# COMPACT_ATOMS: atom_id res chain seq x y z
N MET A 1 -13.39 -25.78 -16.96
CA MET A 1 -14.04 -26.01 -15.65
C MET A 1 -13.84 -24.89 -14.66
N SER A 2 -12.72 -24.20 -14.55
CA SER A 2 -12.56 -23.02 -13.65
C SER A 2 -12.75 -21.69 -14.40
N ALA A 3 -12.70 -21.72 -15.72
CA ALA A 3 -12.72 -20.53 -16.57
C ALA A 3 -13.98 -19.64 -16.40
N ASP A 4 -15.15 -20.23 -16.14
CA ASP A 4 -16.38 -19.45 -15.97
C ASP A 4 -16.43 -18.75 -14.63
N VAL A 5 -16.00 -19.40 -13.55
CA VAL A 5 -15.91 -18.77 -12.23
C VAL A 5 -14.86 -17.65 -12.25
N GLU A 6 -13.69 -17.88 -12.88
CA GLU A 6 -12.66 -16.86 -13.05
C GLU A 6 -13.17 -15.67 -13.89
N ARG A 7 -13.92 -15.94 -14.95
CA ARG A 7 -14.53 -14.90 -15.80
C ARG A 7 -15.55 -14.06 -15.02
N ILE A 8 -16.38 -14.70 -14.19
CA ILE A 8 -17.34 -13.99 -13.32
C ILE A 8 -16.59 -13.08 -12.33
N LEU A 9 -15.57 -13.58 -11.64
CA LEU A 9 -14.78 -12.77 -10.69
C LEU A 9 -14.04 -11.62 -11.39
N ARG A 10 -13.49 -11.87 -12.57
CA ARG A 10 -12.87 -10.84 -13.39
C ARG A 10 -13.87 -9.75 -13.78
N HIS A 11 -15.06 -10.13 -14.23
CA HIS A 11 -16.10 -9.19 -14.60
C HIS A 11 -16.61 -8.37 -13.40
N GLU A 12 -16.91 -9.04 -12.28
CA GLU A 12 -17.54 -8.41 -11.12
C GLU A 12 -16.58 -7.56 -10.28
N ILE A 13 -15.38 -8.06 -10.03
CA ILE A 13 -14.40 -7.41 -9.14
C ILE A 13 -13.03 -7.17 -9.78
N GLY A 14 -12.88 -7.38 -11.09
CA GLY A 14 -11.62 -7.14 -11.80
C GLY A 14 -10.49 -8.13 -11.51
N LEU A 15 -10.76 -9.19 -10.75
CA LEU A 15 -9.73 -10.11 -10.26
C LEU A 15 -9.13 -10.92 -11.41
N ASP A 16 -7.83 -10.72 -11.65
CA ASP A 16 -7.09 -11.52 -12.62
C ASP A 16 -6.56 -12.80 -11.96
N ALA A 17 -7.05 -13.95 -12.43
CA ALA A 17 -6.63 -15.25 -11.95
C ALA A 17 -5.12 -15.49 -12.10
N SER A 18 -4.45 -14.82 -13.05
CA SER A 18 -3.00 -14.91 -13.22
C SER A 18 -2.20 -14.25 -12.09
N THR A 19 -2.79 -13.27 -11.40
CA THR A 19 -2.14 -12.53 -10.31
C THR A 19 -2.34 -13.17 -8.94
N VAL A 20 -3.55 -13.68 -8.67
CA VAL A 20 -3.88 -14.33 -7.38
C VAL A 20 -3.61 -15.84 -7.39
N GLY A 21 -3.48 -16.42 -8.58
CA GLY A 21 -3.32 -17.86 -8.80
C GLY A 21 -4.64 -18.59 -8.96
N SER A 22 -4.88 -19.20 -10.14
CA SER A 22 -6.09 -19.98 -10.45
C SER A 22 -6.39 -21.07 -9.40
N SER A 23 -5.35 -21.65 -8.78
CA SER A 23 -5.51 -22.64 -7.72
C SER A 23 -6.19 -22.08 -6.44
N LEU A 24 -6.05 -20.79 -6.15
CA LEU A 24 -6.73 -20.16 -5.02
C LEU A 24 -8.22 -20.05 -5.33
N ILE A 25 -8.56 -19.56 -6.52
CA ILE A 25 -9.96 -19.41 -6.97
C ILE A 25 -10.63 -20.79 -7.03
N GLN A 26 -9.95 -21.81 -7.58
CA GLN A 26 -10.48 -23.19 -7.63
C GLN A 26 -10.80 -23.74 -6.24
N ARG A 27 -9.86 -23.61 -5.28
CA ARG A 27 -10.08 -24.07 -3.90
C ARG A 27 -11.22 -23.31 -3.22
N ALA A 28 -11.31 -22.01 -3.44
CA ALA A 28 -12.41 -21.21 -2.92
C ALA A 28 -13.76 -21.67 -3.49
N ALA A 29 -13.85 -21.81 -4.82
CA ALA A 29 -15.03 -22.33 -5.50
C ALA A 29 -15.42 -23.73 -4.99
N GLN A 30 -14.48 -24.66 -4.86
CA GLN A 30 -14.74 -26.01 -4.34
C GLN A 30 -15.30 -25.97 -2.90
N ARG A 31 -14.74 -25.14 -2.01
CA ARG A 31 -15.28 -24.99 -0.65
C ARG A 31 -16.73 -24.47 -0.66
N ARG A 32 -16.98 -23.47 -1.52
CA ARG A 32 -18.32 -22.90 -1.65
C ARG A 32 -19.33 -23.88 -2.24
N MET A 33 -18.94 -24.60 -3.32
CA MET A 33 -19.76 -25.65 -3.93
C MET A 33 -20.12 -26.73 -2.93
N ALA A 34 -19.17 -27.22 -2.14
CA ALA A 34 -19.41 -28.20 -1.08
C ALA A 34 -20.39 -27.66 -0.03
N LYS A 35 -20.25 -26.39 0.38
CA LYS A 35 -21.13 -25.73 1.35
C LYS A 35 -22.56 -25.56 0.83
N ARG A 36 -22.73 -25.39 -0.50
CA ARG A 36 -24.02 -25.20 -1.16
C ARG A 36 -24.63 -26.52 -1.65
N GLY A 37 -23.87 -27.61 -1.60
CA GLY A 37 -24.31 -28.91 -2.13
C GLY A 37 -24.41 -28.94 -3.66
N VAL A 38 -23.65 -28.11 -4.38
CA VAL A 38 -23.62 -28.04 -5.84
C VAL A 38 -22.44 -28.84 -6.36
N PRO A 39 -22.65 -29.98 -7.06
CA PRO A 39 -21.56 -30.87 -7.44
C PRO A 39 -20.86 -30.44 -8.73
N ALA A 40 -21.55 -29.73 -9.63
CA ALA A 40 -21.02 -29.33 -10.93
C ALA A 40 -20.59 -27.85 -10.96
N VAL A 41 -19.42 -27.59 -11.57
CA VAL A 41 -18.89 -26.20 -11.65
C VAL A 41 -19.76 -25.30 -12.52
N ASP A 42 -20.35 -25.86 -13.57
CA ASP A 42 -21.22 -25.09 -14.47
C ASP A 42 -22.52 -24.66 -13.76
N GLU A 43 -23.08 -25.55 -12.95
CA GLU A 43 -24.22 -25.21 -12.07
C GLU A 43 -23.84 -24.15 -11.04
N TYR A 44 -22.62 -24.23 -10.51
CA TYR A 44 -22.11 -23.23 -9.57
C TYR A 44 -21.89 -21.88 -10.24
N ALA A 45 -21.36 -21.86 -11.46
CA ALA A 45 -21.21 -20.64 -12.24
C ALA A 45 -22.57 -19.96 -12.53
N ALA A 46 -23.60 -20.76 -12.86
CA ALA A 46 -24.96 -20.24 -13.02
C ALA A 46 -25.50 -19.67 -11.71
N LEU A 47 -25.31 -20.39 -10.59
CA LEU A 47 -25.71 -19.92 -9.24
C LEU A 47 -25.06 -18.58 -8.89
N LEU A 48 -23.79 -18.36 -9.22
CA LEU A 48 -23.10 -17.08 -8.95
C LEU A 48 -23.71 -15.89 -9.70
N ILE A 49 -24.29 -16.13 -10.88
CA ILE A 49 -24.96 -15.07 -11.66
C ILE A 49 -26.31 -14.72 -11.02
N GLU A 50 -27.04 -15.71 -10.54
CA GLU A 50 -28.41 -15.58 -10.01
C GLU A 50 -28.41 -15.15 -8.54
N ASP A 51 -27.53 -15.71 -7.70
CA ASP A 51 -27.45 -15.46 -6.26
C ASP A 51 -26.29 -14.52 -5.90
N LYS A 52 -26.59 -13.23 -5.79
CA LYS A 52 -25.60 -12.20 -5.40
C LYS A 52 -25.02 -12.42 -3.99
N ARG A 53 -25.71 -13.16 -3.11
CA ARG A 53 -25.17 -13.52 -1.78
C ARG A 53 -24.11 -14.60 -1.90
N GLU A 54 -24.32 -15.57 -2.81
CA GLU A 54 -23.30 -16.59 -3.07
C GLU A 54 -22.07 -15.98 -3.75
N LEU A 55 -22.27 -15.09 -4.72
CA LEU A 55 -21.18 -14.35 -5.33
C LEU A 55 -20.36 -13.57 -4.28
N GLN A 56 -21.03 -12.84 -3.38
CA GLN A 56 -20.34 -12.14 -2.29
C GLN A 56 -19.59 -13.13 -1.38
N ALA A 57 -20.18 -14.27 -1.05
CA ALA A 57 -19.52 -15.28 -0.24
C ALA A 57 -18.28 -15.90 -0.93
N LEU A 58 -18.26 -15.98 -2.26
CA LEU A 58 -17.08 -16.36 -3.01
C LEU A 58 -16.04 -15.24 -3.01
N ILE A 59 -16.45 -13.99 -3.15
CA ILE A 59 -15.56 -12.81 -3.07
C ILE A 59 -14.80 -12.82 -1.74
N GLU A 60 -15.48 -13.06 -0.60
CA GLU A 60 -14.85 -13.16 0.73
C GLU A 60 -13.74 -14.24 0.80
N GLU A 61 -13.85 -15.30 0.00
CA GLU A 61 -12.88 -16.40 -0.02
C GLU A 61 -11.65 -16.12 -0.90
N VAL A 62 -11.76 -15.19 -1.85
CA VAL A 62 -10.71 -14.93 -2.85
C VAL A 62 -9.98 -13.60 -2.66
N VAL A 63 -10.58 -12.62 -1.99
CA VAL A 63 -9.89 -11.36 -1.67
C VAL A 63 -8.75 -11.59 -0.68
N VAL A 64 -7.68 -10.83 -0.84
CA VAL A 64 -6.47 -10.93 -0.01
C VAL A 64 -6.51 -9.83 1.04
N PRO A 65 -6.86 -10.12 2.31
CA PRO A 65 -7.00 -9.11 3.35
C PRO A 65 -5.65 -8.76 3.99
N GLU A 66 -4.65 -8.38 3.19
CA GLU A 66 -3.34 -8.00 3.72
C GLU A 66 -3.26 -6.50 3.96
N THR A 67 -3.38 -6.10 5.21
CA THR A 67 -3.28 -4.71 5.65
C THR A 67 -2.66 -4.63 7.06
N TYR A 68 -2.08 -3.48 7.40
CA TYR A 68 -1.53 -3.20 8.72
C TYR A 68 -1.41 -1.69 8.92
N PHE A 69 -1.37 -1.26 10.19
CA PHE A 69 -1.24 0.16 10.53
C PHE A 69 0.07 0.76 10.00
N PHE A 70 -0.03 1.95 9.42
CA PHE A 70 1.08 2.74 8.88
C PHE A 70 1.87 2.05 7.76
N ARG A 71 1.20 1.24 6.93
CA ARG A 71 1.80 0.69 5.73
C ARG A 71 2.24 1.82 4.79
N GLU A 72 3.54 1.78 4.35
CA GLU A 72 4.16 2.84 3.54
C GLU A 72 3.97 4.24 4.17
N PRO A 73 4.63 4.52 5.30
CA PRO A 73 4.36 5.68 6.14
C PRO A 73 4.63 7.03 5.44
N ASP A 74 5.51 7.07 4.43
CA ASP A 74 5.84 8.28 3.68
C ASP A 74 4.60 8.86 2.98
N ALA A 75 3.72 8.01 2.45
CA ALA A 75 2.48 8.43 1.82
C ALA A 75 1.54 9.13 2.83
N ILE A 76 1.40 8.56 4.02
CA ILE A 76 0.58 9.12 5.09
C ILE A 76 1.18 10.44 5.58
N ALA A 77 2.51 10.51 5.74
CA ALA A 77 3.20 11.73 6.16
C ALA A 77 3.03 12.87 5.15
N ASP A 78 3.10 12.58 3.84
CA ASP A 78 2.88 13.59 2.80
C ASP A 78 1.44 14.12 2.81
N VAL A 79 0.46 13.24 2.96
CA VAL A 79 -0.95 13.64 3.06
C VAL A 79 -1.20 14.40 4.34
N THR A 80 -0.55 14.05 5.46
CA THR A 80 -0.63 14.82 6.72
C THR A 80 -0.08 16.24 6.55
N ARG A 81 1.05 16.44 5.85
CA ARG A 81 1.57 17.77 5.54
C ARG A 81 0.59 18.59 4.69
N ARG A 82 -0.08 17.96 3.70
CA ARG A 82 -1.12 18.59 2.90
C ARG A 82 -2.32 19.00 3.75
N ALA A 83 -2.76 18.14 4.66
CA ALA A 83 -3.87 18.43 5.58
C ALA A 83 -3.55 19.60 6.50
N LEU A 84 -2.32 19.68 7.03
CA LEU A 84 -1.86 20.84 7.81
C LEU A 84 -1.86 22.13 6.98
N ALA A 85 -1.34 22.09 5.76
CA ALA A 85 -1.34 23.25 4.86
C ALA A 85 -2.77 23.68 4.49
N HIS A 86 -3.68 22.73 4.28
CA HIS A 86 -5.10 22.97 4.02
C HIS A 86 -5.77 23.69 5.22
N ALA A 87 -5.60 23.17 6.42
CA ALA A 87 -6.14 23.75 7.64
C ALA A 87 -5.58 25.16 7.95
N LEU A 88 -4.29 25.41 7.66
CA LEU A 88 -3.66 26.72 7.84
C LEU A 88 -4.21 27.78 6.88
N ARG A 89 -4.70 27.41 5.71
CA ARG A 89 -5.38 28.32 4.79
C ARG A 89 -6.79 28.67 5.26
N GLY A 90 -7.35 27.91 6.19
CA GLY A 90 -8.73 28.04 6.65
C GLY A 90 -9.73 27.51 5.64
N ASP A 91 -9.29 26.54 4.83
CA ASP A 91 -10.13 25.83 3.87
C ASP A 91 -11.15 24.93 4.60
N ASP A 92 -12.16 24.46 3.89
CA ASP A 92 -13.19 23.55 4.40
C ASP A 92 -12.60 22.19 4.82
N THR A 93 -13.41 21.33 5.43
CA THR A 93 -13.01 19.97 5.82
C THR A 93 -12.41 19.17 4.64
N LEU A 94 -11.20 18.67 4.79
CA LEU A 94 -10.52 17.86 3.79
C LEU A 94 -11.25 16.52 3.58
N ARG A 95 -11.54 16.19 2.34
CA ARG A 95 -12.33 15.00 1.96
C ARG A 95 -11.40 13.92 1.44
N LEU A 96 -11.37 12.79 2.12
CA LEU A 96 -10.53 11.66 1.72
C LEU A 96 -11.38 10.44 1.39
N LEU A 97 -10.88 9.62 0.47
CA LEU A 97 -11.41 8.29 0.16
C LEU A 97 -10.30 7.26 0.31
N SER A 98 -10.54 6.17 1.02
CA SER A 98 -9.68 4.99 1.06
C SER A 98 -10.44 3.83 0.40
N VAL A 99 -9.99 3.36 -0.75
CA VAL A 99 -10.61 2.29 -1.54
C VAL A 99 -9.55 1.46 -2.27
N PRO A 100 -9.35 0.19 -1.88
CA PRO A 100 -10.00 -0.56 -0.81
C PRO A 100 -9.45 -0.17 0.57
N CYS A 101 -10.31 -0.17 1.57
CA CYS A 101 -9.89 0.11 2.95
C CYS A 101 -9.53 -1.13 3.76
N SER A 102 -9.81 -2.32 3.24
CA SER A 102 -9.68 -3.59 3.96
C SER A 102 -10.32 -3.52 5.35
N SER A 103 -9.69 -4.05 6.38
CA SER A 103 -10.19 -4.01 7.75
C SER A 103 -9.97 -2.67 8.49
N GLY A 104 -9.65 -1.58 7.77
CA GLY A 104 -9.67 -0.22 8.29
C GLY A 104 -8.32 0.30 8.79
N GLU A 105 -7.24 -0.47 8.76
CA GLU A 105 -5.92 -0.03 9.24
C GLU A 105 -5.42 1.19 8.47
N GLU A 106 -5.67 1.29 7.15
CA GLU A 106 -5.25 2.45 6.36
C GLU A 106 -6.01 3.72 6.73
N PRO A 107 -7.36 3.80 6.66
CA PRO A 107 -8.07 5.02 7.00
C PRO A 107 -7.86 5.44 8.45
N TYR A 108 -7.74 4.51 9.38
CA TYR A 108 -7.41 4.85 10.77
C TYR A 108 -5.96 5.34 10.93
N SER A 109 -4.99 4.80 10.18
CA SER A 109 -3.62 5.32 10.19
C SER A 109 -3.56 6.78 9.72
N ILE A 110 -4.35 7.14 8.71
CA ILE A 110 -4.48 8.52 8.24
C ILE A 110 -5.08 9.41 9.34
N ALA A 111 -6.21 9.00 9.93
CA ALA A 111 -6.87 9.74 11.01
C ALA A 111 -5.95 9.94 12.22
N LEU A 112 -5.26 8.89 12.66
CA LEU A 112 -4.28 8.95 13.77
C LEU A 112 -3.12 9.89 13.46
N SER A 113 -2.60 9.89 12.23
CA SER A 113 -1.52 10.79 11.82
C SER A 113 -1.98 12.26 11.84
N PHE A 114 -3.24 12.54 11.50
CA PHE A 114 -3.80 13.89 11.56
C PHE A 114 -3.95 14.35 13.00
N LEU A 115 -4.48 13.52 13.88
CA LEU A 115 -4.59 13.82 15.32
C LEU A 115 -3.22 14.02 15.96
N GLU A 116 -2.21 13.18 15.61
CA GLU A 116 -0.83 13.35 16.09
C GLU A 116 -0.20 14.68 15.64
N ALA A 117 -0.51 15.12 14.42
CA ALA A 117 -0.08 16.41 13.90
C ALA A 117 -0.83 17.59 14.52
N GLY A 118 -1.78 17.36 15.44
CA GLY A 118 -2.54 18.40 16.14
C GLY A 118 -3.74 18.93 15.35
N LEU A 119 -4.16 18.25 14.29
CA LEU A 119 -5.40 18.60 13.58
C LEU A 119 -6.61 18.13 14.40
N PRO A 120 -7.67 18.95 14.51
CA PRO A 120 -8.92 18.51 15.14
C PRO A 120 -9.63 17.45 14.27
N ALA A 121 -10.44 16.59 14.86
CA ALA A 121 -11.18 15.57 14.12
C ALA A 121 -12.09 16.14 13.01
N SER A 122 -12.55 17.39 13.17
CA SER A 122 -13.34 18.11 12.16
C SER A 122 -12.54 18.56 10.93
N ALA A 123 -11.20 18.53 10.98
CA ALA A 123 -10.36 18.99 9.87
C ALA A 123 -10.41 18.07 8.64
N ALA A 124 -10.80 16.82 8.81
CA ALA A 124 -10.90 15.88 7.71
C ALA A 124 -12.07 14.90 7.90
N SER A 125 -12.56 14.37 6.80
CA SER A 125 -13.54 13.28 6.76
C SER A 125 -13.06 12.23 5.76
N ILE A 126 -13.01 10.98 6.20
CA ILE A 126 -12.43 9.85 5.46
C ILE A 126 -13.54 8.84 5.18
N ASP A 127 -13.92 8.70 3.91
CA ASP A 127 -14.79 7.62 3.48
C ASP A 127 -13.92 6.40 3.19
N ALA A 128 -14.25 5.26 3.79
CA ALA A 128 -13.49 4.02 3.72
C ALA A 128 -14.37 2.93 3.11
N ILE A 129 -13.98 2.42 1.93
CA ILE A 129 -14.84 1.52 1.16
C ILE A 129 -14.07 0.23 0.83
N ASP A 130 -14.74 -0.92 1.02
CA ASP A 130 -14.19 -2.22 0.62
C ASP A 130 -15.28 -3.12 0.02
N VAL A 131 -14.85 -4.05 -0.84
CA VAL A 131 -15.75 -5.04 -1.47
C VAL A 131 -16.05 -6.21 -0.55
N SER A 132 -15.26 -6.43 0.50
CA SER A 132 -15.46 -7.47 1.51
C SER A 132 -16.34 -6.96 2.63
N LEU A 133 -17.51 -7.58 2.83
CA LEU A 133 -18.39 -7.29 3.95
C LEU A 133 -17.74 -7.62 5.31
N GLU A 134 -16.93 -8.68 5.36
CA GLU A 134 -16.21 -9.04 6.58
C GLU A 134 -15.12 -8.00 6.93
N ALA A 135 -14.41 -7.47 5.93
CA ALA A 135 -13.44 -6.40 6.12
C ALA A 135 -14.14 -5.12 6.62
N VAL A 136 -15.24 -4.72 6.00
CA VAL A 136 -16.07 -3.58 6.40
C VAL A 136 -16.53 -3.72 7.86
N ARG A 137 -17.07 -4.88 8.24
CA ARG A 137 -17.50 -5.14 9.63
C ARG A 137 -16.36 -4.96 10.63
N ARG A 138 -15.14 -5.47 10.31
CA ARG A 138 -13.96 -5.30 11.17
C ARG A 138 -13.53 -3.85 11.26
N ALA A 139 -13.56 -3.13 10.15
CA ALA A 139 -13.25 -1.70 10.13
C ALA A 139 -14.24 -0.89 10.98
N GLU A 140 -15.54 -1.21 10.93
CA GLU A 140 -16.57 -0.59 11.76
C GLU A 140 -16.39 -0.90 13.26
N GLU A 141 -16.03 -2.14 13.61
CA GLU A 141 -15.69 -2.52 14.98
C GLU A 141 -14.48 -1.73 15.51
N GLY A 142 -13.48 -1.51 14.65
CA GLY A 142 -12.26 -0.79 14.97
C GLY A 142 -11.44 -1.45 16.08
N VAL A 143 -11.49 -2.79 16.18
CA VAL A 143 -10.76 -3.59 17.18
C VAL A 143 -9.72 -4.46 16.49
N TYR A 144 -8.47 -4.28 16.89
CA TYR A 144 -7.32 -4.86 16.20
C TYR A 144 -6.46 -5.73 17.11
N ARG A 145 -5.86 -6.77 16.54
CA ARG A 145 -4.95 -7.68 17.24
C ARG A 145 -3.50 -7.38 16.86
N ALA A 146 -2.57 -8.02 17.53
CA ALA A 146 -1.13 -7.83 17.30
C ALA A 146 -0.70 -7.93 15.83
N GLY A 147 -1.38 -8.74 15.01
CA GLY A 147 -1.08 -8.89 13.58
C GLY A 147 -1.32 -7.64 12.73
N SER A 148 -2.16 -6.70 13.19
CA SER A 148 -2.38 -5.42 12.51
C SER A 148 -1.31 -4.37 12.81
N PHE A 149 -0.39 -4.68 13.75
CA PHE A 149 0.71 -3.78 14.13
C PHE A 149 2.02 -4.40 13.71
N ARG A 150 2.80 -3.68 12.92
CA ARG A 150 4.12 -4.10 12.46
C ARG A 150 5.16 -3.07 12.92
N GLY A 151 6.34 -3.54 13.32
CA GLY A 151 7.38 -2.68 13.87
C GLY A 151 7.07 -2.14 15.27
N ASP A 152 7.69 -1.02 15.65
CA ASP A 152 7.45 -0.38 16.95
C ASP A 152 6.13 0.39 16.96
N SER A 153 5.14 -0.17 17.62
CA SER A 153 3.81 0.43 17.78
C SER A 153 3.67 1.29 19.04
N SER A 154 4.74 1.47 19.82
CA SER A 154 4.70 2.16 21.13
C SER A 154 4.18 3.59 21.03
N ALA A 155 4.56 4.33 19.99
CA ALA A 155 4.14 5.69 19.75
C ALA A 155 2.62 5.82 19.51
N TRP A 156 1.97 4.79 18.99
CA TRP A 156 0.58 4.80 18.59
C TRP A 156 -0.37 4.22 19.65
N LYS A 157 0.16 3.48 20.63
CA LYS A 157 -0.64 2.83 21.70
C LYS A 157 -1.56 3.81 22.44
N LYS A 158 -1.18 5.08 22.58
CA LYS A 158 -1.99 6.11 23.21
C LYS A 158 -3.32 6.39 22.52
N TYR A 159 -3.46 5.98 21.25
CA TYR A 159 -4.68 6.11 20.45
C TYR A 159 -5.54 4.84 20.42
N PHE A 160 -5.19 3.88 21.25
CA PHE A 160 -5.91 2.62 21.35
C PHE A 160 -6.27 2.33 22.80
N VAL A 161 -7.48 1.87 22.98
CA VAL A 161 -7.97 1.36 24.26
C VAL A 161 -7.84 -0.16 24.27
N GLU A 162 -7.11 -0.70 25.23
CA GLU A 162 -7.00 -2.15 25.39
C GLU A 162 -8.33 -2.75 25.81
N THR A 163 -8.76 -3.82 25.15
CA THR A 163 -9.97 -4.57 25.38
C THR A 163 -9.66 -6.06 25.46
N VAL A 164 -10.60 -6.87 25.93
CA VAL A 164 -10.47 -8.34 25.96
C VAL A 164 -10.26 -8.93 24.55
N GLN A 165 -10.76 -8.26 23.51
CA GLN A 165 -10.68 -8.73 22.12
C GLN A 165 -9.46 -8.18 21.36
N GLY A 166 -8.76 -7.18 21.91
CA GLY A 166 -7.62 -6.50 21.30
C GLY A 166 -7.61 -5.00 21.60
N TRP A 167 -7.00 -4.23 20.72
CA TRP A 167 -6.88 -2.77 20.85
C TRP A 167 -7.95 -2.08 20.01
N LYS A 168 -8.83 -1.32 20.66
CA LYS A 168 -9.87 -0.52 20.00
C LYS A 168 -9.32 0.87 19.68
N VAL A 169 -9.52 1.32 18.44
CA VAL A 169 -9.14 2.67 17.99
C VAL A 169 -9.90 3.72 18.80
N ASP A 170 -9.20 4.80 19.16
CA ASP A 170 -9.74 5.97 19.83
C ASP A 170 -10.96 6.59 19.10
N GLU A 171 -11.90 7.12 19.87
CA GLU A 171 -13.13 7.68 19.30
C GLU A 171 -12.87 8.92 18.44
N GLY A 172 -11.83 9.71 18.74
CA GLY A 172 -11.45 10.85 17.91
C GLY A 172 -11.08 10.43 16.49
N ALA A 173 -10.26 9.35 16.34
CA ALA A 173 -9.93 8.81 15.03
C ALA A 173 -11.15 8.12 14.37
N ARG A 174 -11.96 7.42 15.14
CA ARG A 174 -13.17 6.76 14.63
C ARG A 174 -14.19 7.75 14.08
N SER A 175 -14.35 8.89 14.72
CA SER A 175 -15.28 9.94 14.27
C SER A 175 -14.92 10.57 12.93
N MET A 176 -13.65 10.42 12.49
CA MET A 176 -13.16 10.90 11.19
C MET A 176 -13.46 9.92 10.05
N VAL A 177 -13.74 8.64 10.35
CA VAL A 177 -13.82 7.56 9.36
C VAL A 177 -15.25 7.06 9.23
N GLN A 178 -15.76 7.04 8.00
CA GLN A 178 -17.05 6.46 7.64
C GLN A 178 -16.82 5.22 6.77
N VAL A 179 -17.14 4.05 7.30
CA VAL A 179 -16.93 2.79 6.60
C VAL A 179 -18.18 2.39 5.81
N ALA A 180 -18.00 1.89 4.60
CA ALA A 180 -19.09 1.42 3.76
C ALA A 180 -18.66 0.23 2.88
N HIS A 181 -19.61 -0.64 2.57
CA HIS A 181 -19.43 -1.68 1.57
C HIS A 181 -19.60 -1.11 0.16
N GLY A 182 -18.68 -1.46 -0.76
CA GLY A 182 -18.79 -1.02 -2.15
C GLY A 182 -17.74 -1.66 -3.06
N ASN A 183 -18.08 -1.77 -4.33
CA ASN A 183 -17.18 -2.28 -5.36
C ASN A 183 -16.83 -1.15 -6.33
N LEU A 184 -15.57 -0.73 -6.35
CA LEU A 184 -15.05 0.36 -7.20
C LEU A 184 -15.35 0.16 -8.70
N LEU A 185 -15.37 -1.09 -9.17
CA LEU A 185 -15.64 -1.43 -10.57
C LEU A 185 -17.13 -1.51 -10.93
N SER A 186 -18.02 -1.47 -9.95
CA SER A 186 -19.46 -1.50 -10.18
C SER A 186 -19.92 -0.19 -10.86
N GLU A 187 -20.80 -0.30 -11.84
CA GLU A 187 -21.50 0.86 -12.41
C GLU A 187 -22.33 1.62 -11.36
N ARG A 188 -22.79 0.90 -10.32
CA ARG A 188 -23.57 1.46 -9.21
C ARG A 188 -22.69 2.00 -8.09
N PHE A 189 -21.36 2.03 -8.27
CA PHE A 189 -20.47 2.59 -7.26
C PHE A 189 -20.73 4.08 -7.07
N LYS A 190 -21.26 4.42 -5.91
CA LYS A 190 -21.54 5.79 -5.49
C LYS A 190 -20.97 5.98 -4.09
N PRO A 191 -19.76 6.53 -3.96
CA PRO A 191 -19.23 6.90 -2.65
C PRO A 191 -20.06 8.06 -2.06
N PRO A 192 -19.98 8.30 -0.74
CA PRO A 192 -20.77 9.33 -0.06
C PRO A 192 -20.61 10.75 -0.63
N ARG A 193 -19.49 11.04 -1.29
CA ARG A 193 -19.20 12.35 -1.87
C ARG A 193 -18.94 12.25 -3.36
N GLU A 194 -19.23 13.33 -4.08
CA GLU A 194 -18.98 13.43 -5.51
C GLU A 194 -17.51 13.69 -5.84
N GLN A 195 -16.78 14.37 -4.95
CA GLN A 195 -15.37 14.72 -5.14
C GLN A 195 -14.56 14.59 -3.84
N TYR A 196 -13.29 14.19 -4.01
CA TYR A 196 -12.32 14.00 -2.95
C TYR A 196 -11.04 14.77 -3.22
N ASP A 197 -10.48 15.35 -2.18
CA ASP A 197 -9.20 16.07 -2.23
C ASP A 197 -8.02 15.10 -2.23
N VAL A 198 -8.22 13.91 -1.62
CA VAL A 198 -7.22 12.82 -1.62
C VAL A 198 -7.94 11.49 -1.77
N ILE A 199 -7.50 10.66 -2.70
CA ILE A 199 -7.96 9.27 -2.84
C ILE A 199 -6.78 8.33 -2.61
N PHE A 200 -6.91 7.43 -1.65
CA PHE A 200 -6.01 6.29 -1.48
C PHE A 200 -6.58 5.09 -2.24
N CYS A 201 -5.82 4.60 -3.23
CA CYS A 201 -6.11 3.35 -3.94
C CYS A 201 -4.83 2.53 -3.99
N ARG A 202 -4.54 1.82 -2.89
CA ARG A 202 -3.26 1.16 -2.70
C ARG A 202 -3.41 -0.35 -2.66
N ASN A 203 -2.45 -1.03 -3.30
CA ASN A 203 -2.35 -2.48 -3.32
C ASN A 203 -3.61 -3.20 -3.85
N LEU A 204 -4.32 -2.56 -4.78
CA LEU A 204 -5.50 -3.10 -5.44
C LEU A 204 -5.23 -3.40 -6.92
N LEU A 205 -4.63 -2.45 -7.65
CA LEU A 205 -4.48 -2.54 -9.10
C LEU A 205 -3.61 -3.71 -9.52
N ILE A 206 -2.72 -4.16 -8.64
CA ILE A 206 -1.88 -5.35 -8.85
C ILE A 206 -2.68 -6.65 -9.05
N TYR A 207 -3.93 -6.70 -8.59
CA TYR A 207 -4.81 -7.85 -8.73
C TYR A 207 -5.72 -7.78 -9.96
N PHE A 208 -5.71 -6.64 -10.65
CA PHE A 208 -6.60 -6.36 -11.79
C PHE A 208 -5.90 -6.63 -13.11
N ASP A 209 -6.66 -7.09 -14.10
CA ASP A 209 -6.22 -7.02 -15.49
C ASP A 209 -6.17 -5.56 -15.99
N GLU A 210 -5.54 -5.34 -17.16
CA GLU A 210 -5.35 -4.00 -17.70
C GLU A 210 -6.68 -3.24 -17.94
N SER A 211 -7.73 -3.94 -18.34
CA SER A 211 -9.05 -3.34 -18.57
C SER A 211 -9.69 -2.89 -17.26
N ALA A 212 -9.61 -3.72 -16.22
CA ALA A 212 -10.12 -3.39 -14.90
C ALA A 212 -9.30 -2.26 -14.25
N GLN A 213 -7.96 -2.24 -14.43
CA GLN A 213 -7.11 -1.12 -14.01
C GLN A 213 -7.53 0.20 -14.64
N ALA A 214 -7.75 0.20 -15.97
CA ALA A 214 -8.18 1.41 -16.70
C ALA A 214 -9.53 1.91 -16.19
N ARG A 215 -10.53 1.04 -16.04
CA ARG A 215 -11.86 1.40 -15.51
C ARG A 215 -11.79 1.94 -14.07
N ALA A 216 -10.99 1.30 -13.21
CA ALA A 216 -10.80 1.75 -11.84
C ALA A 216 -10.20 3.16 -11.79
N LEU A 217 -9.14 3.39 -12.55
CA LEU A 217 -8.42 4.68 -12.58
C LEU A 217 -9.25 5.79 -13.24
N GLU A 218 -10.04 5.48 -14.26
CA GLU A 218 -11.01 6.42 -14.86
C GLU A 218 -12.07 6.83 -13.82
N LYS A 219 -12.62 5.87 -13.08
CA LYS A 219 -13.57 6.16 -12.00
C LYS A 219 -12.91 7.02 -10.90
N ILE A 220 -11.70 6.70 -10.49
CA ILE A 220 -10.93 7.49 -9.51
C ILE A 220 -10.70 8.90 -10.03
N ALA A 221 -10.30 9.07 -11.30
CA ALA A 221 -10.09 10.38 -11.90
C ALA A 221 -11.38 11.23 -11.86
N SER A 222 -12.54 10.62 -12.09
CA SER A 222 -13.83 11.33 -12.05
C SER A 222 -14.24 11.75 -10.63
N LEU A 223 -13.69 11.11 -9.59
CA LEU A 223 -13.96 11.40 -8.19
C LEU A 223 -12.95 12.38 -7.57
N LEU A 224 -11.84 12.66 -8.24
CA LEU A 224 -10.86 13.62 -7.74
C LEU A 224 -11.35 15.05 -7.93
N ALA A 225 -11.19 15.87 -6.90
CA ALA A 225 -11.31 17.32 -7.02
C ALA A 225 -10.25 17.87 -8.01
N PRO A 226 -10.44 19.10 -8.57
CA PRO A 226 -9.51 19.65 -9.56
C PRO A 226 -8.04 19.64 -9.14
N ASP A 227 -7.74 19.92 -7.87
CA ASP A 227 -6.40 19.89 -7.30
C ASP A 227 -6.14 18.62 -6.45
N GLY A 228 -7.03 17.64 -6.56
CA GLY A 228 -6.97 16.40 -5.82
C GLY A 228 -5.78 15.53 -6.21
N VAL A 229 -5.39 14.64 -5.28
CA VAL A 229 -4.29 13.72 -5.48
C VAL A 229 -4.73 12.27 -5.27
N LEU A 230 -4.19 11.39 -6.10
CA LEU A 230 -4.29 9.95 -5.96
C LEU A 230 -3.03 9.43 -5.26
N VAL A 231 -3.20 8.64 -4.22
CA VAL A 231 -2.13 7.90 -3.54
C VAL A 231 -2.27 6.42 -3.91
N VAL A 232 -1.22 5.84 -4.48
CA VAL A 232 -1.21 4.42 -4.85
C VAL A 232 -0.13 3.67 -4.07
N GLY A 233 -0.17 2.35 -4.07
CA GLY A 233 0.95 1.53 -3.61
C GLY A 233 2.13 1.59 -4.58
N SER A 234 3.34 1.29 -4.12
CA SER A 234 4.54 1.26 -4.96
C SER A 234 4.36 0.37 -6.19
N ALA A 235 3.76 -0.79 -6.02
CA ALA A 235 3.49 -1.74 -7.11
C ALA A 235 2.37 -1.31 -8.07
N ASP A 236 1.48 -0.38 -7.65
CA ASP A 236 0.37 0.14 -8.46
C ASP A 236 0.78 1.35 -9.32
N SER A 237 1.95 1.94 -9.05
CA SER A 237 2.40 3.22 -9.65
C SER A 237 2.47 3.18 -11.18
N PHE A 238 2.86 2.05 -11.75
CA PHE A 238 2.91 1.89 -13.20
C PHE A 238 1.51 1.96 -13.84
N ALA A 239 0.50 1.34 -13.24
CA ALA A 239 -0.87 1.39 -13.73
C ALA A 239 -1.41 2.84 -13.68
N ALA A 240 -1.13 3.59 -12.61
CA ALA A 240 -1.52 4.99 -12.48
C ALA A 240 -0.91 5.86 -13.59
N ARG A 241 0.39 5.70 -13.89
CA ARG A 241 1.06 6.43 -14.98
C ARG A 241 0.47 6.11 -16.34
N ARG A 242 0.22 4.83 -16.63
CA ARG A 242 -0.39 4.39 -17.88
C ARG A 242 -1.77 5.01 -18.09
N ALA A 243 -2.50 5.28 -17.03
CA ALA A 243 -3.81 5.94 -17.06
C ALA A 243 -3.74 7.48 -17.08
N GLY A 244 -2.56 8.08 -17.30
CA GLY A 244 -2.41 9.54 -17.45
C GLY A 244 -2.25 10.28 -16.12
N PHE A 245 -1.93 9.59 -15.02
CA PHE A 245 -1.57 10.25 -13.78
C PHE A 245 -0.07 10.57 -13.74
N ALA A 246 0.28 11.80 -13.44
CA ALA A 246 1.67 12.26 -13.27
C ALA A 246 2.04 12.32 -11.77
N PRO A 247 3.29 11.99 -11.39
CA PRO A 247 3.75 12.15 -10.02
C PRO A 247 3.58 13.58 -9.53
N SER A 248 3.15 13.74 -8.29
CA SER A 248 3.11 15.04 -7.66
C SER A 248 4.54 15.49 -7.31
N PRO A 249 4.97 16.72 -7.68
CA PRO A 249 6.32 17.19 -7.39
C PRO A 249 6.68 17.07 -5.91
N GLY A 250 7.87 16.55 -5.61
CA GLY A 250 8.36 16.36 -4.24
C GLY A 250 7.73 15.20 -3.47
N SER A 251 7.02 14.31 -4.16
CA SER A 251 6.33 13.15 -3.56
C SER A 251 6.78 11.82 -4.18
N GLU A 252 8.03 11.74 -4.63
CA GLU A 252 8.57 10.57 -5.34
C GLU A 252 8.54 9.29 -4.50
N ARG A 253 8.72 9.40 -3.17
CA ARG A 253 8.70 8.27 -2.24
C ARG A 253 7.31 7.89 -1.75
N SER A 254 6.37 8.79 -1.89
CA SER A 254 5.01 8.64 -1.34
C SER A 254 3.97 8.23 -2.38
N PHE A 255 4.37 8.04 -3.63
CA PHE A 255 3.51 7.59 -4.73
C PHE A 255 2.22 8.40 -4.84
N LEU A 256 2.33 9.73 -4.68
CA LEU A 256 1.26 10.68 -4.91
C LEU A 256 1.24 11.11 -6.38
N PHE A 257 0.07 11.11 -6.96
CA PHE A 257 -0.16 11.43 -8.37
C PHE A 257 -1.24 12.48 -8.54
N ARG A 258 -1.16 13.25 -9.64
CA ARG A 258 -2.19 14.15 -10.12
C ARG A 258 -2.68 13.69 -11.49
N HIS A 259 -3.96 13.87 -11.76
CA HIS A 259 -4.49 13.58 -13.09
C HIS A 259 -4.08 14.68 -14.06
N SER A 260 -3.44 14.32 -15.19
CA SER A 260 -2.90 15.27 -16.16
C SER A 260 -3.98 15.98 -17.01
N GLY A 261 -5.24 15.56 -16.90
CA GLY A 261 -6.37 16.16 -17.63
C GLY A 261 -6.92 17.46 -17.04
N GLY A 262 -6.44 17.87 -15.86
CA GLY A 262 -6.72 19.18 -15.28
C GLY A 262 -5.63 20.17 -15.70
N VAL A 263 -5.85 20.92 -16.76
CA VAL A 263 -5.02 22.08 -17.10
C VAL A 263 -5.22 23.11 -16.02
N THR A 264 -4.39 23.09 -14.99
CA THR A 264 -4.26 24.25 -14.12
C THR A 264 -3.33 25.23 -14.80
N SER A 265 -3.91 26.30 -15.31
CA SER A 265 -3.19 27.55 -15.55
C SER A 265 -2.47 27.93 -14.24
N VAL A 266 -1.17 27.79 -14.23
CA VAL A 266 -0.30 28.39 -13.21
C VAL A 266 -0.31 29.89 -13.48
N ASP A 267 -1.36 30.59 -13.04
CA ASP A 267 -1.42 32.06 -12.88
C ASP A 267 -2.86 32.46 -12.48
N ALA A 268 -3.25 32.17 -11.27
CA ALA A 268 -4.31 32.93 -10.62
C ALA A 268 -4.03 32.94 -9.11
N VAL A 269 -3.39 34.00 -8.66
CA VAL A 269 -3.35 34.38 -7.24
C VAL A 269 -4.79 34.57 -6.77
N PRO A 270 -5.32 33.77 -5.84
CA PRO A 270 -6.69 33.98 -5.35
C PRO A 270 -6.75 35.27 -4.56
N LYS A 271 -7.70 36.15 -4.91
CA LYS A 271 -8.02 37.34 -4.10
C LYS A 271 -8.55 36.87 -2.73
N PRO A 272 -8.13 37.52 -1.66
CA PRO A 272 -8.52 37.13 -0.31
C PRO A 272 -10.01 37.42 -0.05
N THR A 273 -10.79 36.35 0.15
CA THR A 273 -12.13 36.46 0.72
C THR A 273 -12.06 36.55 2.24
N ARG A 274 -12.91 37.33 2.77
CA ARG A 274 -13.10 37.87 4.14
C ARG A 274 -12.89 36.84 5.27
N ARG A 275 -11.90 37.08 6.10
CA ARG A 275 -11.51 36.33 7.30
C ARG A 275 -12.63 36.19 8.32
N VAL A 276 -12.93 34.95 8.73
CA VAL A 276 -13.42 34.66 10.08
C VAL A 276 -12.25 34.07 10.86
N ARG A 277 -11.81 34.80 11.88
CA ARG A 277 -10.66 34.39 12.71
C ARG A 277 -11.12 33.34 13.74
N ALA A 278 -10.83 32.06 13.49
CA ALA A 278 -10.72 31.09 14.57
C ALA A 278 -9.25 31.09 15.06
N ARG A 279 -9.02 31.37 16.33
CA ARG A 279 -7.69 31.31 16.97
C ARG A 279 -7.33 29.81 17.14
N VAL A 280 -6.48 29.28 16.25
CA VAL A 280 -5.81 28.00 16.49
C VAL A 280 -4.67 28.28 17.48
N ILE A 281 -4.77 27.72 18.68
CA ILE A 281 -3.69 27.75 19.68
C ILE A 281 -2.75 26.60 19.36
N VAL A 282 -1.69 26.89 18.62
CA VAL A 282 -0.60 25.91 18.39
C VAL A 282 0.21 25.84 19.70
N ARG A 283 0.06 24.77 20.46
CA ARG A 283 0.97 24.44 21.56
C ARG A 283 2.28 23.92 20.96
N ARG A 284 3.37 24.66 21.15
CA ARG A 284 4.73 24.21 20.87
C ARG A 284 5.03 22.94 21.69
N PRO A 285 5.61 21.88 21.08
CA PRO A 285 6.10 20.75 21.87
C PRO A 285 7.22 21.21 22.79
N ALA A 286 7.17 20.78 24.05
CA ALA A 286 8.20 21.06 25.05
C ALA A 286 9.50 20.33 24.66
N ALA A 287 10.62 21.04 24.74
CA ALA A 287 11.95 20.51 24.51
C ALA A 287 12.26 19.39 25.51
N VAL A 288 12.66 18.23 25.01
CA VAL A 288 13.11 17.09 25.82
C VAL A 288 14.53 17.38 26.33
N PRO A 289 14.84 17.26 27.61
CA PRO A 289 16.17 17.50 28.14
C PRO A 289 17.13 16.34 27.77
N VAL A 290 18.25 16.68 27.17
CA VAL A 290 19.35 15.76 26.87
C VAL A 290 20.08 15.38 28.17
N LEU A 291 19.94 14.15 28.61
CA LEU A 291 20.74 13.58 29.72
C LEU A 291 22.10 13.12 29.18
N LYS A 292 23.15 13.86 29.52
CA LYS A 292 24.54 13.41 29.36
C LYS A 292 24.84 12.31 30.38
N LYS A 293 25.08 11.08 29.94
CA LYS A 293 25.71 10.05 30.77
C LYS A 293 27.21 9.97 30.46
N SER A 294 28.00 10.29 31.45
CA SER A 294 29.42 9.97 31.50
C SER A 294 29.59 8.49 31.88
N VAL A 295 30.36 7.73 31.11
CA VAL A 295 30.80 6.37 31.48
C VAL A 295 32.31 6.34 31.54
N THR A 296 32.81 6.24 32.75
CA THR A 296 34.20 5.77 33.05
C THR A 296 34.10 4.30 33.48
N GLY A 297 34.92 3.42 32.93
CA GLY A 297 35.03 2.05 33.40
C GLY A 297 35.76 1.11 32.44
N SER A 298 37.06 0.95 32.67
CA SER A 298 37.99 0.01 32.04
C SER A 298 37.63 -1.45 32.33
N GLY A 299 37.72 -2.33 31.34
CA GLY A 299 37.64 -3.77 31.49
C GLY A 299 37.96 -4.50 30.19
N ALA A 300 39.22 -4.87 29.99
CA ALA A 300 39.67 -5.62 28.84
C ALA A 300 39.18 -7.08 28.90
N VAL A 301 38.45 -7.52 27.89
CA VAL A 301 38.20 -8.94 27.59
C VAL A 301 38.69 -9.24 26.20
N VAL A 302 39.67 -10.14 26.11
CA VAL A 302 40.21 -10.67 24.87
C VAL A 302 39.17 -11.61 24.25
N VAL A 303 38.63 -11.27 23.08
CA VAL A 303 37.80 -12.16 22.28
C VAL A 303 38.48 -12.40 20.92
N ARG A 304 38.66 -13.68 20.66
CA ARG A 304 39.23 -14.30 19.47
C ARG A 304 38.55 -13.84 18.20
N ALA A 305 39.32 -13.43 17.19
CA ALA A 305 38.85 -12.95 15.92
C ALA A 305 38.01 -13.98 15.14
N ALA A 306 36.79 -13.58 14.78
CA ALA A 306 35.99 -14.20 13.75
C ALA A 306 36.30 -13.52 12.40
N PRO A 307 36.13 -14.19 11.24
CA PRO A 307 36.47 -13.61 9.93
C PRO A 307 35.56 -12.43 9.61
N PRO A 308 36.02 -11.47 8.76
CA PRO A 308 35.33 -10.23 8.54
C PRO A 308 34.00 -10.47 7.84
N ALA A 309 32.91 -10.10 8.50
CA ALA A 309 31.61 -9.93 7.88
C ALA A 309 31.70 -8.69 6.95
N LEU A 310 31.45 -8.90 5.67
CA LEU A 310 31.22 -7.83 4.71
C LEU A 310 29.93 -7.12 5.16
N GLY A 311 30.07 -5.97 5.80
CA GLY A 311 28.96 -5.10 6.17
C GLY A 311 28.30 -4.49 4.93
N PRO A 312 27.03 -4.05 5.02
CA PRO A 312 26.31 -3.47 3.90
C PRO A 312 26.96 -2.14 3.50
N LEU A 313 27.49 -2.10 2.27
CA LEU A 313 27.93 -0.87 1.63
C LEU A 313 26.70 -0.10 1.11
N ALA A 314 25.94 0.50 2.00
CA ALA A 314 24.99 1.54 1.63
C ALA A 314 25.69 2.90 1.71
N GLY A 315 26.51 3.20 0.71
CA GLY A 315 27.12 4.54 0.56
C GLY A 315 26.23 5.47 -0.27
N PRO A 316 26.40 6.80 -0.17
CA PRO A 316 25.60 7.79 -0.91
C PRO A 316 25.57 7.55 -2.44
N ALA A 317 26.59 6.88 -3.00
CA ALA A 317 26.66 6.51 -4.41
C ALA A 317 25.61 5.45 -4.83
N VAL A 318 25.25 4.50 -3.96
CA VAL A 318 24.25 3.47 -4.28
C VAL A 318 22.85 4.05 -4.27
N SER A 319 22.52 4.91 -3.29
CA SER A 319 21.22 5.59 -3.23
C SER A 319 20.97 6.50 -4.44
N SER A 320 22.01 7.14 -4.96
CA SER A 320 21.93 7.97 -6.18
C SER A 320 21.60 7.10 -7.40
N VAL A 321 22.27 5.96 -7.57
CA VAL A 321 22.02 5.03 -8.69
C VAL A 321 20.61 4.45 -8.64
N VAL A 322 20.11 4.05 -7.47
CA VAL A 322 18.73 3.56 -7.33
C VAL A 322 17.74 4.65 -7.75
N SER A 323 17.96 5.89 -7.33
CA SER A 323 17.13 7.03 -7.72
C SER A 323 17.17 7.31 -9.23
N ASP A 324 18.33 7.22 -9.87
CA ASP A 324 18.48 7.42 -11.31
C ASP A 324 17.77 6.31 -12.10
N VAL A 325 17.90 5.06 -11.68
CA VAL A 325 17.20 3.91 -12.30
C VAL A 325 15.68 4.03 -12.15
N LEU A 326 15.22 4.45 -10.99
CA LEU A 326 13.80 4.73 -10.75
C LEU A 326 13.30 5.86 -11.66
N LEU A 327 14.06 6.94 -11.77
CA LEU A 327 13.71 8.08 -12.62
C LEU A 327 13.57 7.67 -14.10
N LEU A 328 14.50 6.88 -14.62
CA LEU A 328 14.45 6.35 -15.98
C LEU A 328 13.25 5.40 -16.18
N ALA A 329 13.01 4.53 -15.22
CA ALA A 329 11.84 3.64 -15.23
C ALA A 329 10.54 4.45 -15.21
N ASP A 330 10.50 5.50 -14.43
CA ASP A 330 9.41 6.44 -14.28
C ASP A 330 9.11 7.23 -15.57
N GLN A 331 10.14 7.50 -16.36
CA GLN A 331 10.00 8.11 -17.69
C GLN A 331 9.57 7.12 -18.78
N GLY A 332 9.26 5.85 -18.41
CA GLY A 332 8.92 4.80 -19.36
C GLY A 332 10.13 4.25 -20.14
N GLN A 333 11.34 4.69 -19.82
CA GLN A 333 12.58 4.27 -20.48
C GLN A 333 13.10 2.96 -19.86
N LEU A 334 12.24 1.91 -19.85
CA LEU A 334 12.53 0.66 -19.14
C LEU A 334 13.83 -0.01 -19.59
N ALA A 335 14.12 -0.01 -20.89
CA ALA A 335 15.36 -0.58 -21.42
C ALA A 335 16.59 0.18 -20.89
N THR A 336 16.56 1.53 -20.93
CA THR A 336 17.63 2.39 -20.41
C THR A 336 17.79 2.22 -18.90
N ALA A 337 16.70 2.10 -18.16
CA ALA A 337 16.70 1.86 -16.71
C ALA A 337 17.36 0.49 -16.37
N ILE A 338 17.02 -0.57 -17.11
CA ILE A 338 17.62 -1.89 -16.96
C ILE A 338 19.14 -1.80 -17.24
N ASP A 339 19.53 -1.20 -18.35
CA ASP A 339 20.94 -1.06 -18.73
C ASP A 339 21.76 -0.24 -17.70
N ALA A 340 21.17 0.82 -17.16
CA ALA A 340 21.80 1.62 -16.11
C ALA A 340 21.96 0.82 -14.82
N GLY A 341 20.93 0.12 -14.38
CA GLY A 341 20.98 -0.73 -13.18
C GLY A 341 21.96 -1.89 -13.33
N GLU A 342 21.94 -2.60 -14.46
CA GLU A 342 22.89 -3.69 -14.73
C GLU A 342 24.33 -3.19 -14.84
N ARG A 343 24.57 -2.00 -15.39
CA ARG A 343 25.89 -1.37 -15.43
C ARG A 343 26.40 -1.10 -14.03
N ALA A 344 25.61 -0.45 -13.20
CA ALA A 344 25.98 -0.17 -11.82
C ALA A 344 26.28 -1.45 -11.01
N ILE A 345 25.50 -2.52 -11.23
CA ILE A 345 25.75 -3.84 -10.61
C ILE A 345 27.11 -4.39 -11.09
N ARG A 346 27.47 -4.27 -12.38
CA ARG A 346 28.77 -4.69 -12.92
C ARG A 346 29.95 -3.85 -12.37
N GLU A 347 29.72 -2.58 -12.09
CA GLU A 347 30.70 -1.64 -11.51
C GLU A 347 30.86 -1.82 -9.99
N GLY A 348 30.20 -2.81 -9.39
CA GLY A 348 30.35 -3.15 -7.98
C GLY A 348 29.39 -2.41 -7.03
N LEU A 349 28.45 -1.63 -7.56
CA LEU A 349 27.44 -0.92 -6.77
C LEU A 349 26.19 -1.78 -6.48
N ALA A 350 26.36 -3.13 -6.40
CA ALA A 350 25.27 -4.04 -6.14
C ALA A 350 24.76 -3.90 -4.71
N SER A 351 23.48 -3.54 -4.55
CA SER A 351 22.74 -3.62 -3.29
C SER A 351 21.53 -4.53 -3.46
N ALA A 352 20.94 -4.99 -2.35
CA ALA A 352 19.72 -5.77 -2.39
C ALA A 352 18.57 -4.98 -3.03
N GLU A 353 18.45 -3.70 -2.68
CA GLU A 353 17.48 -2.76 -3.22
C GLU A 353 17.64 -2.58 -4.75
N LEU A 354 18.85 -2.31 -5.24
CA LEU A 354 19.11 -2.16 -6.67
C LEU A 354 18.82 -3.44 -7.44
N LEU A 355 19.22 -4.59 -6.90
CA LEU A 355 18.96 -5.90 -7.52
C LEU A 355 17.47 -6.22 -7.56
N ALA A 356 16.72 -5.93 -6.49
CA ALA A 356 15.27 -6.12 -6.46
C ALA A 356 14.57 -5.21 -7.49
N LEU A 357 15.00 -3.94 -7.59
CA LEU A 357 14.48 -2.99 -8.58
C LEU A 357 14.74 -3.47 -10.02
N VAL A 358 15.98 -3.84 -10.36
CA VAL A 358 16.33 -4.38 -11.69
C VAL A 358 15.56 -5.66 -11.99
N GLY A 359 15.35 -6.53 -10.98
CA GLY A 359 14.50 -7.70 -11.09
C GLY A 359 13.05 -7.35 -11.45
N THR A 360 12.50 -6.31 -10.83
CA THR A 360 11.14 -5.82 -11.12
C THR A 360 11.02 -5.27 -12.54
N LEU A 361 12.04 -4.55 -13.01
CA LEU A 361 12.11 -4.04 -14.38
C LEU A 361 12.20 -5.18 -15.41
N HIS A 362 12.99 -6.21 -15.13
CA HIS A 362 13.01 -7.41 -15.98
C HIS A 362 11.66 -8.17 -15.99
N ALA A 363 11.00 -8.26 -14.85
CA ALA A 363 9.68 -8.88 -14.77
C ALA A 363 8.61 -8.11 -15.57
N SER A 364 8.64 -6.77 -15.53
CA SER A 364 7.74 -5.91 -16.29
C SER A 364 7.96 -5.98 -17.82
N THR A 365 9.18 -6.34 -18.25
CA THR A 365 9.53 -6.55 -19.66
C THR A 365 9.48 -8.04 -20.08
N SER A 366 8.83 -8.88 -19.27
CA SER A 366 8.65 -10.32 -19.51
C SER A 366 9.93 -11.17 -19.52
N HIS A 367 11.06 -10.63 -19.05
CA HIS A 367 12.32 -11.36 -18.91
C HIS A 367 12.38 -12.11 -17.56
N LEU A 368 11.46 -13.06 -17.36
CA LEU A 368 11.20 -13.70 -16.06
C LEU A 368 12.42 -14.45 -15.47
N GLU A 369 13.28 -15.04 -16.31
CA GLU A 369 14.50 -15.74 -15.83
C GLU A 369 15.54 -14.75 -15.26
N ARG A 370 15.70 -13.58 -15.91
CA ARG A 370 16.58 -12.52 -15.42
C ARG A 370 16.04 -11.89 -14.15
N ALA A 371 14.73 -11.67 -14.09
CA ALA A 371 14.06 -11.19 -12.88
C ALA A 371 14.32 -12.13 -11.70
N GLU A 372 14.13 -13.42 -11.88
CA GLU A 372 14.40 -14.44 -10.86
C GLU A 372 15.85 -14.42 -10.38
N ALA A 373 16.81 -14.34 -11.32
CA ALA A 373 18.23 -14.27 -10.98
C ALA A 373 18.56 -13.03 -10.15
N CYS A 374 17.95 -11.88 -10.46
CA CYS A 374 18.12 -10.64 -9.72
C CYS A 374 17.53 -10.76 -8.31
N TYR A 375 16.32 -11.28 -8.15
CA TYR A 375 15.71 -11.46 -6.83
C TYR A 375 16.48 -12.45 -5.96
N ARG A 376 16.99 -13.55 -6.52
CA ARG A 376 17.85 -14.47 -5.79
C ARG A 376 19.15 -13.85 -5.33
N LYS A 377 19.77 -13.00 -6.16
CA LYS A 377 20.96 -12.23 -5.78
C LYS A 377 20.65 -11.20 -4.69
N ALA A 378 19.51 -10.51 -4.79
CA ALA A 378 19.07 -9.60 -3.75
C ALA A 378 18.93 -10.33 -2.40
N LEU A 379 18.30 -11.49 -2.39
CA LEU A 379 18.13 -12.34 -1.21
C LEU A 379 19.42 -13.00 -0.71
N PHE A 380 20.44 -13.10 -1.55
CA PHE A 380 21.78 -13.51 -1.11
C PHE A 380 22.48 -12.40 -0.33
N LEU A 381 22.33 -11.13 -0.77
CA LEU A 381 22.88 -9.97 -0.06
C LEU A 381 22.09 -9.64 1.20
N GLU A 382 20.77 -9.69 1.11
CA GLU A 382 19.84 -9.40 2.20
C GLU A 382 18.74 -10.45 2.26
N PRO A 383 18.92 -11.52 3.08
CA PRO A 383 17.96 -12.62 3.15
C PRO A 383 16.56 -12.24 3.61
N THR A 384 16.42 -11.04 4.16
CA THR A 384 15.17 -10.48 4.69
C THR A 384 14.54 -9.42 3.79
N HIS A 385 15.11 -9.15 2.61
CA HIS A 385 14.57 -8.15 1.68
C HIS A 385 13.16 -8.53 1.23
N GLU A 386 12.17 -7.80 1.71
CA GLU A 386 10.75 -8.15 1.61
C GLU A 386 10.27 -8.22 0.16
N ASP A 387 10.54 -7.18 -0.63
CA ASP A 387 10.12 -7.11 -2.03
C ASP A 387 10.69 -8.25 -2.87
N ALA A 388 11.98 -8.56 -2.69
CA ALA A 388 12.60 -9.66 -3.38
C ALA A 388 11.98 -11.03 -3.00
N LEU A 389 11.61 -11.23 -1.73
CA LEU A 389 10.92 -12.44 -1.27
C LEU A 389 9.54 -12.56 -1.89
N LEU A 390 8.77 -11.47 -1.93
CA LEU A 390 7.41 -11.44 -2.46
C LEU A 390 7.39 -11.61 -3.99
N HIS A 391 8.23 -10.87 -4.70
CA HIS A 391 8.31 -10.97 -6.16
C HIS A 391 8.84 -12.32 -6.64
N LEU A 392 9.83 -12.90 -5.95
CA LEU A 392 10.31 -14.25 -6.24
C LEU A 392 9.22 -15.28 -5.96
N ALA A 393 8.46 -15.13 -4.89
CA ALA A 393 7.34 -16.02 -4.60
C ALA A 393 6.27 -15.97 -5.71
N LEU A 394 5.94 -14.77 -6.21
CA LEU A 394 5.01 -14.60 -7.33
C LEU A 394 5.50 -15.27 -8.62
N LEU A 395 6.79 -15.14 -8.94
CA LEU A 395 7.37 -15.80 -10.12
C LEU A 395 7.32 -17.33 -10.01
N LEU A 396 7.67 -17.88 -8.86
CA LEU A 396 7.64 -19.32 -8.62
C LEU A 396 6.21 -19.88 -8.63
N GLU A 397 5.26 -19.11 -8.15
CA GLU A 397 3.84 -19.49 -8.20
C GLU A 397 3.31 -19.56 -9.64
N LYS A 398 3.69 -18.60 -10.49
CA LYS A 398 3.38 -18.62 -11.93
C LYS A 398 3.97 -19.86 -12.64
N ARG A 399 5.06 -20.42 -12.14
CA ARG A 399 5.68 -21.66 -12.64
C ARG A 399 5.10 -22.95 -12.02
N GLY A 400 4.13 -22.84 -11.11
CA GLY A 400 3.53 -23.99 -10.43
C GLY A 400 4.32 -24.47 -9.19
N GLU A 401 5.38 -23.76 -8.77
CA GLU A 401 6.23 -24.11 -7.63
C GLU A 401 5.65 -23.60 -6.30
N SER A 402 4.37 -23.88 -6.04
CA SER A 402 3.58 -23.33 -4.94
C SER A 402 4.17 -23.58 -3.54
N ALA A 403 4.87 -24.72 -3.36
CA ALA A 403 5.50 -25.04 -2.07
C ALA A 403 6.68 -24.10 -1.75
N LEU A 404 7.50 -23.75 -2.76
CA LEU A 404 8.60 -22.78 -2.61
C LEU A 404 8.07 -21.36 -2.46
N ALA A 405 7.06 -20.99 -3.22
CA ALA A 405 6.38 -19.69 -3.10
C ALA A 405 5.82 -19.48 -1.70
N SER A 406 5.14 -20.48 -1.13
CA SER A 406 4.62 -20.43 0.25
C SER A 406 5.72 -20.25 1.30
N LYS A 407 6.88 -20.93 1.13
CA LYS A 407 8.05 -20.76 2.01
C LYS A 407 8.61 -19.35 1.94
N LEU A 408 8.72 -18.77 0.75
CA LEU A 408 9.23 -17.41 0.58
C LEU A 408 8.27 -16.36 1.18
N ARG A 409 6.97 -16.50 0.98
CA ARG A 409 5.96 -15.65 1.64
C ARG A 409 6.02 -15.77 3.17
N SER A 410 6.25 -16.98 3.69
CA SER A 410 6.43 -17.16 5.14
C SER A 410 7.73 -16.53 5.64
N ARG A 411 8.79 -16.49 4.81
CA ARG A 411 10.03 -15.76 5.12
C ARG A 411 9.81 -14.25 5.07
N ALA A 412 9.11 -13.72 4.05
CA ALA A 412 8.77 -12.30 3.96
C ALA A 412 8.00 -11.84 5.21
N ARG A 413 6.99 -12.61 5.62
CA ARG A 413 6.25 -12.34 6.87
C ARG A 413 7.14 -12.32 8.12
N ARG A 414 8.16 -13.20 8.21
CA ARG A 414 9.11 -13.20 9.32
C ARG A 414 10.16 -12.09 9.20
N ALA A 415 10.65 -11.80 7.99
CA ALA A 415 11.63 -10.74 7.76
C ALA A 415 11.07 -9.39 8.21
N HIS A 416 9.82 -9.15 7.93
CA HIS A 416 9.09 -7.97 8.36
C HIS A 416 8.98 -7.84 9.90
N SER A 417 9.04 -8.96 10.65
CA SER A 417 9.02 -8.95 12.11
C SER A 417 10.41 -8.71 12.76
N PHE A 418 11.49 -8.61 11.97
CA PHE A 418 12.88 -8.63 12.49
C PHE A 418 13.72 -7.39 12.17
N HIS A 419 13.19 -6.36 11.48
CA HIS A 419 13.92 -5.09 11.33
C HIS A 419 13.59 -4.15 12.50
N PRO A 420 14.45 -4.06 13.53
CA PRO A 420 14.41 -2.93 14.43
C PRO A 420 14.88 -1.72 13.63
N VAL A 421 14.01 -0.73 13.50
CA VAL A 421 14.40 0.60 13.03
C VAL A 421 15.54 1.07 13.93
N ALA A 422 16.76 1.16 13.38
CA ALA A 422 17.84 1.84 14.05
C ALA A 422 17.36 3.26 14.32
N GLY A 423 17.27 3.62 15.60
CA GLY A 423 16.91 4.94 16.07
C GLY A 423 17.95 6.00 15.68
N PRO A 424 17.67 7.28 16.02
CA PRO A 424 18.03 8.51 15.35
C PRO A 424 19.50 8.77 15.22
#